data_729c61b26fcfd8e4748b9a1548b5b9c9
#
_entry.id   729c61b26fcfd8e4748b9a1548b5b9c9
#
_cell.length_a   1.000
_cell.length_b   1.000
_cell.length_c   1.000
_cell.angle_alpha   90.00
_cell.angle_beta   90.00
_cell.angle_gamma   90.00
#
_symmetry.space_group_name_H-M   'P 1'
#
loop_
_entity.id
_entity.type
_entity.pdbx_description
1 polymer ?
#
loop_
_entity_poly.entity_id
_entity_poly.type
_entity_poly.pdbx_seq_one_letter_code
_entity_poly.pdbx_strand_id
1 'polypeptide(L)'
;MLNKEYEVIVPFMLEPWKRFAFKEIKKLSNKTSESYVYNILKKFVKKDILKQEKAGNVILYLLNISNMSAQAYAGFVAEHIAWNKKHIPYKGLTRIAAKIPTVFYTFIITGSYARNKQTEKSDIDAAILVDNSVEPKKVYAELRMECELNIPQIHLYVFKASEYLEMLLNKEANYGKEIAKNNLILAGGANYYKLIGEAILRGFNDKSLS
;
A
#
# COMPACT_ATOMS: atom_id res chain seq x y z
N MET A 1 -9.63 -2.19 -18.52
CA MET A 1 -9.88 -3.23 -17.50
C MET A 1 -8.56 -3.92 -17.19
N LEU A 2 -8.16 -4.02 -15.93
CA LEU A 2 -6.96 -4.77 -15.54
C LEU A 2 -7.16 -6.25 -15.85
N ASN A 3 -6.17 -6.87 -16.49
CA ASN A 3 -6.16 -8.31 -16.74
C ASN A 3 -5.95 -9.03 -15.40
N LYS A 4 -6.63 -10.14 -15.13
CA LYS A 4 -6.57 -10.93 -13.87
C LYS A 4 -5.16 -11.38 -13.45
N GLU A 5 -4.16 -11.14 -14.29
CA GLU A 5 -2.74 -11.37 -13.98
C GLU A 5 -2.28 -10.59 -12.72
N TYR A 6 -2.88 -9.43 -12.44
CA TYR A 6 -2.52 -8.62 -11.26
C TYR A 6 -2.73 -9.38 -9.94
N GLU A 7 -3.65 -10.35 -9.89
CA GLU A 7 -3.90 -11.11 -8.67
C GLU A 7 -2.67 -11.90 -8.19
N VAL A 8 -1.76 -12.25 -9.12
CA VAL A 8 -0.51 -12.94 -8.80
C VAL A 8 0.52 -12.01 -8.14
N ILE A 9 0.44 -10.71 -8.38
CA ILE A 9 1.37 -9.74 -7.77
C ILE A 9 0.89 -9.25 -6.39
N VAL A 10 -0.37 -9.45 -6.04
CA VAL A 10 -0.95 -8.97 -4.78
C VAL A 10 -0.15 -9.37 -3.53
N PRO A 11 0.35 -10.61 -3.38
CA PRO A 11 1.17 -10.97 -2.21
C PRO A 11 2.40 -10.08 -2.04
N PHE A 12 3.06 -9.74 -3.15
CA PHE A 12 4.24 -8.87 -3.16
C PHE A 12 3.92 -7.40 -2.88
N MET A 13 2.68 -6.99 -3.09
CA MET A 13 2.22 -5.64 -2.80
C MET A 13 1.86 -5.48 -1.33
N LEU A 14 1.26 -6.51 -0.74
CA LEU A 14 0.89 -6.51 0.67
C LEU A 14 2.11 -6.61 1.59
N GLU A 15 3.12 -7.35 1.17
CA GLU A 15 4.37 -7.54 1.92
C GLU A 15 5.59 -7.31 1.00
N PRO A 16 5.83 -6.06 0.55
CA PRO A 16 6.85 -5.75 -0.47
C PRO A 16 8.29 -6.01 -0.01
N TRP A 17 8.51 -6.16 1.29
CA TRP A 17 9.79 -6.55 1.91
C TRP A 17 10.05 -8.05 1.91
N LYS A 18 9.04 -8.88 1.56
CA LYS A 18 9.11 -10.34 1.67
C LYS A 18 9.49 -11.02 0.36
N ARG A 19 10.16 -12.15 0.52
CA ARG A 19 10.44 -13.09 -0.56
C ARG A 19 9.47 -14.25 -0.48
N PHE A 20 8.93 -14.69 -1.61
CA PHE A 20 7.95 -15.75 -1.69
C PHE A 20 8.42 -16.90 -2.57
N ALA A 21 8.23 -18.14 -2.12
CA ALA A 21 8.39 -19.31 -2.95
C ALA A 21 7.16 -19.51 -3.85
N PHE A 22 7.32 -20.24 -4.96
CA PHE A 22 6.25 -20.50 -5.93
C PHE A 22 4.95 -21.03 -5.29
N LYS A 23 5.06 -22.00 -4.37
CA LYS A 23 3.91 -22.60 -3.69
C LYS A 23 3.12 -21.58 -2.83
N GLU A 24 3.84 -20.67 -2.16
CA GLU A 24 3.25 -19.61 -1.37
C GLU A 24 2.48 -18.62 -2.27
N ILE A 25 3.10 -18.19 -3.38
CA ILE A 25 2.46 -17.28 -4.34
C ILE A 25 1.17 -17.89 -4.89
N LYS A 26 1.20 -19.16 -5.31
CA LYS A 26 0.03 -19.88 -5.81
C LYS A 26 -1.10 -19.88 -4.78
N LYS A 27 -0.78 -20.20 -3.52
CA LYS A 27 -1.74 -20.21 -2.41
C LYS A 27 -2.31 -18.81 -2.14
N LEU A 28 -1.46 -17.80 -1.97
CA LEU A 28 -1.86 -16.44 -1.62
C LEU A 28 -2.62 -15.72 -2.74
N SER A 29 -2.32 -16.03 -4.01
CA SER A 29 -3.05 -15.50 -5.16
C SER A 29 -4.37 -16.25 -5.45
N ASN A 30 -4.69 -17.28 -4.65
CA ASN A 30 -5.89 -18.12 -4.81
C ASN A 30 -6.04 -18.69 -6.23
N LYS A 31 -4.92 -19.14 -6.83
CA LYS A 31 -4.90 -19.73 -8.16
C LYS A 31 -4.69 -21.24 -8.08
N THR A 32 -5.47 -21.98 -8.86
CA THR A 32 -5.39 -23.44 -8.93
C THR A 32 -4.35 -23.91 -9.96
N SER A 33 -4.25 -23.25 -11.10
CA SER A 33 -3.37 -23.64 -12.21
C SER A 33 -1.91 -23.20 -11.95
N GLU A 34 -1.01 -24.16 -11.86
CA GLU A 34 0.43 -23.94 -11.72
C GLU A 34 1.03 -23.30 -12.96
N SER A 35 0.66 -23.80 -14.13
CA SER A 35 1.15 -23.27 -15.42
C SER A 35 0.76 -21.79 -15.59
N TYR A 36 -0.45 -21.42 -15.17
CA TYR A 36 -0.92 -20.03 -15.20
C TYR A 36 -0.03 -19.14 -14.32
N VAL A 37 0.14 -19.51 -13.05
CA VAL A 37 0.97 -18.74 -12.10
C VAL A 37 2.41 -18.64 -12.58
N TYR A 38 3.00 -19.75 -13.03
CA TYR A 38 4.36 -19.79 -13.55
C TYR A 38 4.57 -18.86 -14.74
N ASN A 39 3.67 -18.89 -15.72
CA ASN A 39 3.75 -18.02 -16.90
C ASN A 39 3.64 -16.54 -16.55
N ILE A 40 2.77 -16.19 -15.58
CA ILE A 40 2.64 -14.82 -15.11
C ILE A 40 3.89 -14.36 -14.37
N LEU A 41 4.43 -15.17 -13.46
CA LEU A 41 5.68 -14.85 -12.77
C LEU A 41 6.82 -14.64 -13.76
N LYS A 42 6.96 -15.54 -14.75
CA LYS A 42 7.95 -15.38 -15.82
C LYS A 42 7.77 -14.07 -16.60
N LYS A 43 6.51 -13.69 -16.89
CA LYS A 43 6.18 -12.43 -17.55
C LYS A 43 6.57 -11.23 -16.70
N PHE A 44 6.28 -11.25 -15.39
CA PHE A 44 6.64 -10.16 -14.48
C PHE A 44 8.16 -10.04 -14.27
N VAL A 45 8.87 -11.15 -14.22
CA VAL A 45 10.35 -11.16 -14.18
C VAL A 45 10.91 -10.57 -15.47
N LYS A 46 10.41 -11.00 -16.66
CA LYS A 46 10.82 -10.44 -17.96
C LYS A 46 10.58 -8.93 -18.07
N LYS A 47 9.52 -8.42 -17.40
CA LYS A 47 9.19 -6.98 -17.36
C LYS A 47 9.91 -6.24 -16.23
N ASP A 48 10.80 -6.89 -15.53
CA ASP A 48 11.54 -6.33 -14.40
C ASP A 48 10.65 -5.79 -13.25
N ILE A 49 9.41 -6.31 -13.16
CA ILE A 49 8.48 -6.01 -12.05
C ILE A 49 8.81 -6.89 -10.84
N LEU A 50 9.18 -8.16 -11.08
CA LEU A 50 9.67 -9.08 -10.06
C LEU A 50 11.14 -9.41 -10.30
N LYS A 51 11.86 -9.73 -9.23
CA LYS A 51 13.18 -10.37 -9.25
C LYS A 51 13.08 -11.80 -8.81
N GLN A 52 14.07 -12.60 -9.21
CA GLN A 52 14.28 -13.96 -8.74
C GLN A 52 15.61 -14.05 -7.99
N GLU A 53 15.59 -14.74 -6.86
CA GLU A 53 16.77 -15.08 -6.08
C GLU A 53 16.79 -16.58 -5.85
N LYS A 54 17.96 -17.21 -5.98
CA LYS A 54 18.15 -18.64 -5.69
C LYS A 54 18.60 -18.81 -4.24
N ALA A 55 17.83 -19.55 -3.45
CA ALA A 55 18.16 -19.92 -2.09
C ALA A 55 18.24 -21.46 -1.99
N GLY A 56 19.44 -21.99 -2.05
CA GLY A 56 19.65 -23.44 -2.20
C GLY A 56 19.01 -23.97 -3.47
N ASN A 57 18.07 -24.92 -3.34
CA ASN A 57 17.31 -25.49 -4.47
C ASN A 57 15.97 -24.78 -4.73
N VAL A 58 15.66 -23.69 -4.02
CA VAL A 58 14.40 -22.97 -4.15
C VAL A 58 14.61 -21.64 -4.87
N ILE A 59 13.71 -21.32 -5.79
CA ILE A 59 13.63 -19.99 -6.39
C ILE A 59 12.64 -19.17 -5.57
N LEU A 60 13.09 -18.03 -5.08
CA LEU A 60 12.31 -17.03 -4.39
C LEU A 60 12.04 -15.85 -5.34
N TYR A 61 10.85 -15.31 -5.26
CA TYR A 61 10.42 -14.12 -5.99
C TYR A 61 10.23 -12.97 -5.04
N LEU A 62 10.56 -11.76 -5.47
CA LEU A 62 10.37 -10.53 -4.71
C LEU A 62 9.98 -9.39 -5.65
N LEU A 63 9.28 -8.39 -5.12
CA LEU A 63 8.99 -7.17 -5.86
C LEU A 63 10.31 -6.44 -6.17
N ASN A 64 10.51 -6.05 -7.43
CA ASN A 64 11.65 -5.24 -7.81
C ASN A 64 11.44 -3.78 -7.39
N ILE A 65 11.39 -3.55 -6.09
CA ILE A 65 10.99 -2.27 -5.50
C ILE A 65 11.92 -1.11 -5.87
N SER A 66 13.14 -1.37 -6.34
CA SER A 66 14.07 -0.36 -6.84
C SER A 66 13.76 0.08 -8.27
N ASN A 67 12.89 -0.64 -8.99
CA ASN A 67 12.50 -0.32 -10.36
C ASN A 67 11.24 0.58 -10.37
N MET A 68 11.34 1.75 -11.03
CA MET A 68 10.25 2.71 -11.14
C MET A 68 9.00 2.09 -11.81
N SER A 69 9.18 1.22 -12.81
CA SER A 69 8.05 0.54 -13.47
C SER A 69 7.34 -0.42 -12.52
N ALA A 70 8.07 -1.10 -11.64
CA ALA A 70 7.49 -1.97 -10.62
C ALA A 70 6.72 -1.17 -9.57
N GLN A 71 7.27 -0.03 -9.11
CA GLN A 71 6.58 0.89 -8.19
C GLN A 71 5.29 1.41 -8.81
N ALA A 72 5.34 1.89 -10.07
CA ALA A 72 4.17 2.40 -10.79
C ALA A 72 3.09 1.31 -10.99
N TYR A 73 3.49 0.10 -11.39
CA TYR A 73 2.56 -1.01 -11.57
C TYR A 73 1.93 -1.45 -10.25
N ALA A 74 2.72 -1.60 -9.19
CA ALA A 74 2.22 -1.93 -7.85
C ALA A 74 1.26 -0.85 -7.34
N GLY A 75 1.60 0.43 -7.49
CA GLY A 75 0.76 1.56 -7.13
C GLY A 75 -0.58 1.54 -7.85
N PHE A 76 -0.58 1.38 -9.17
CA PHE A 76 -1.80 1.31 -9.98
C PHE A 76 -2.70 0.13 -9.56
N VAL A 77 -2.12 -1.05 -9.32
CA VAL A 77 -2.89 -2.22 -8.86
C VAL A 77 -3.44 -2.01 -7.46
N ALA A 78 -2.68 -1.39 -6.54
CA ALA A 78 -3.15 -1.08 -5.20
C ALA A 78 -4.36 -0.13 -5.21
N GLU A 79 -4.29 0.94 -5.98
CA GLU A 79 -5.40 1.88 -6.18
C GLU A 79 -6.61 1.19 -6.80
N HIS A 80 -6.40 0.38 -7.84
CA HIS A 80 -7.48 -0.40 -8.45
C HIS A 80 -8.17 -1.31 -7.43
N ILE A 81 -7.42 -2.02 -6.60
CA ILE A 81 -7.98 -2.89 -5.55
C ILE A 81 -8.74 -2.06 -4.53
N ALA A 82 -8.17 -0.94 -4.06
CA ALA A 82 -8.80 -0.08 -3.08
C ALA A 82 -10.13 0.47 -3.57
N TRP A 83 -10.20 0.98 -4.80
CA TRP A 83 -11.42 1.53 -5.41
C TRP A 83 -12.49 0.48 -5.77
N ASN A 84 -12.21 -0.82 -5.65
CA ASN A 84 -13.16 -1.91 -5.91
C ASN A 84 -13.61 -2.64 -4.64
N LYS A 85 -13.31 -2.13 -3.44
CA LYS A 85 -13.78 -2.70 -2.16
C LYS A 85 -15.20 -2.27 -1.87
N LYS A 86 -16.14 -3.22 -1.83
CA LYS A 86 -17.58 -2.94 -1.66
C LYS A 86 -17.95 -2.29 -0.32
N HIS A 87 -17.15 -2.51 0.72
CA HIS A 87 -17.41 -2.02 2.07
C HIS A 87 -16.87 -0.62 2.36
N ILE A 88 -16.21 0.01 1.40
CA ILE A 88 -15.62 1.35 1.57
C ILE A 88 -16.65 2.43 1.18
N PRO A 89 -16.96 3.39 2.06
CA PRO A 89 -17.88 4.50 1.79
C PRO A 89 -17.19 5.62 1.01
N TYR A 90 -16.97 5.44 -0.29
CA TYR A 90 -16.17 6.33 -1.14
C TYR A 90 -16.65 7.77 -1.21
N LYS A 91 -17.97 8.02 -1.05
CA LYS A 91 -18.56 9.37 -1.21
C LYS A 91 -17.88 10.43 -0.34
N GLY A 92 -17.63 10.12 0.93
CA GLY A 92 -16.92 11.02 1.84
C GLY A 92 -15.44 11.16 1.47
N LEU A 93 -14.80 10.05 1.15
CA LEU A 93 -13.37 10.00 0.81
C LEU A 93 -13.04 10.78 -0.47
N THR A 94 -13.91 10.72 -1.49
CA THR A 94 -13.74 11.51 -2.72
C THR A 94 -13.90 13.01 -2.46
N ARG A 95 -14.80 13.42 -1.56
CA ARG A 95 -14.92 14.85 -1.15
C ARG A 95 -13.66 15.34 -0.47
N ILE A 96 -13.08 14.53 0.43
CA ILE A 96 -11.80 14.87 1.07
C ILE A 96 -10.68 14.95 0.04
N ALA A 97 -10.55 13.95 -0.82
CA ALA A 97 -9.52 13.93 -1.86
C ALA A 97 -9.56 15.18 -2.75
N ALA A 98 -10.77 15.67 -3.08
CA ALA A 98 -10.96 16.88 -3.89
C ALA A 98 -10.55 18.19 -3.18
N LYS A 99 -10.43 18.17 -1.84
CA LYS A 99 -10.05 19.34 -1.03
C LYS A 99 -8.62 19.30 -0.50
N ILE A 100 -7.85 18.25 -0.80
CA ILE A 100 -6.43 18.18 -0.39
C ILE A 100 -5.68 19.33 -1.08
N PRO A 101 -5.05 20.26 -0.33
CA PRO A 101 -4.48 21.49 -0.86
C PRO A 101 -3.09 21.31 -1.49
N THR A 102 -2.82 20.14 -2.03
CA THR A 102 -1.58 19.81 -2.75
C THR A 102 -1.86 18.74 -3.81
N VAL A 103 -1.12 18.78 -4.91
CA VAL A 103 -1.26 17.81 -6.00
C VAL A 103 -0.40 16.56 -5.80
N PHE A 104 0.64 16.65 -4.96
CA PHE A 104 1.54 15.54 -4.67
C PHE A 104 1.25 14.99 -3.27
N TYR A 105 0.44 13.95 -3.21
CA TYR A 105 0.09 13.28 -1.97
C TYR A 105 -0.13 11.79 -2.19
N THR A 106 -0.14 11.04 -1.08
CA THR A 106 -0.64 9.67 -1.05
C THR A 106 -1.81 9.62 -0.06
N PHE A 107 -2.96 9.09 -0.48
CA PHE A 107 -4.16 8.96 0.36
C PHE A 107 -4.42 7.49 0.67
N ILE A 108 -4.47 7.16 1.94
CA ILE A 108 -4.48 5.79 2.46
C ILE A 108 -5.62 5.62 3.45
N ILE A 109 -6.37 4.52 3.35
CA ILE A 109 -7.23 4.03 4.42
C ILE A 109 -6.47 2.95 5.18
N THR A 110 -6.58 2.96 6.51
CA THR A 110 -5.97 1.97 7.39
C THR A 110 -7.00 1.45 8.42
N GLY A 111 -6.54 0.82 9.49
CA GLY A 111 -7.40 0.39 10.58
C GLY A 111 -8.40 -0.70 10.22
N SER A 112 -9.58 -0.64 10.80
CA SER A 112 -10.63 -1.65 10.67
C SER A 112 -11.14 -1.78 9.25
N TYR A 113 -11.30 -0.67 8.53
CA TYR A 113 -11.74 -0.65 7.14
C TYR A 113 -10.74 -1.28 6.18
N ALA A 114 -9.44 -1.04 6.36
CA ALA A 114 -8.41 -1.70 5.54
C ALA A 114 -8.40 -3.21 5.75
N ARG A 115 -8.67 -3.67 6.97
CA ARG A 115 -8.73 -5.09 7.34
C ARG A 115 -10.06 -5.78 7.02
N ASN A 116 -11.06 -5.05 6.51
CA ASN A 116 -12.44 -5.52 6.31
C ASN A 116 -13.05 -6.11 7.62
N LYS A 117 -12.80 -5.42 8.75
CA LYS A 117 -13.26 -5.78 10.11
C LYS A 117 -14.05 -4.65 10.77
N GLN A 118 -14.51 -3.66 9.99
CA GLN A 118 -15.32 -2.56 10.48
C GLN A 118 -16.69 -3.04 10.96
N THR A 119 -17.22 -2.34 11.94
CA THR A 119 -18.60 -2.46 12.44
C THR A 119 -19.38 -1.19 12.08
N GLU A 120 -20.67 -1.17 12.36
CA GLU A 120 -21.52 0.04 12.16
C GLU A 120 -21.05 1.26 12.97
N LYS A 121 -20.31 1.02 14.05
CA LYS A 121 -19.77 2.08 14.92
C LYS A 121 -18.31 2.45 14.61
N SER A 122 -17.73 1.82 13.60
CA SER A 122 -16.31 2.06 13.28
C SER A 122 -16.14 3.35 12.51
N ASP A 123 -15.23 4.19 12.97
CA ASP A 123 -14.72 5.32 12.21
C ASP A 123 -13.73 4.87 11.14
N ILE A 124 -13.52 5.71 10.14
CA ILE A 124 -12.56 5.46 9.07
C ILE A 124 -11.22 6.08 9.48
N ASP A 125 -10.21 5.25 9.69
CA ASP A 125 -8.84 5.73 9.86
C ASP A 125 -8.23 6.02 8.48
N ALA A 126 -7.82 7.27 8.27
CA ALA A 126 -7.22 7.72 7.02
C ALA A 126 -5.89 8.43 7.26
N ALA A 127 -4.95 8.22 6.37
CA ALA A 127 -3.66 8.91 6.38
C ALA A 127 -3.40 9.59 5.03
N ILE A 128 -2.86 10.82 5.08
CA ILE A 128 -2.37 11.54 3.92
C ILE A 128 -0.86 11.75 4.12
N LEU A 129 -0.07 11.25 3.15
CA LEU A 129 1.35 11.54 3.09
C LEU A 129 1.55 12.67 2.09
N VAL A 130 2.20 13.74 2.53
CA VAL A 130 2.46 14.93 1.71
C VAL A 130 3.94 15.11 1.45
N ASP A 131 4.27 15.92 0.47
CA ASP A 131 5.66 16.33 0.22
C ASP A 131 6.26 17.04 1.44
N ASN A 132 7.57 16.94 1.61
CA ASN A 132 8.30 17.52 2.76
C ASN A 132 8.21 19.04 2.85
N SER A 133 7.90 19.72 1.76
CA SER A 133 7.69 21.18 1.72
C SER A 133 6.32 21.61 2.22
N VAL A 134 5.35 20.66 2.32
CA VAL A 134 3.99 20.92 2.76
C VAL A 134 3.89 20.81 4.29
N GLU A 135 3.18 21.74 4.92
CA GLU A 135 2.96 21.72 6.38
C GLU A 135 1.74 20.85 6.72
N PRO A 136 1.90 19.70 7.41
CA PRO A 136 0.82 18.76 7.71
C PRO A 136 -0.34 19.38 8.48
N LYS A 137 -0.04 20.29 9.44
CA LYS A 137 -1.06 20.95 10.26
C LYS A 137 -2.01 21.81 9.42
N LYS A 138 -1.52 22.47 8.37
CA LYS A 138 -2.35 23.26 7.45
C LYS A 138 -3.29 22.35 6.66
N VAL A 139 -2.77 21.24 6.11
CA VAL A 139 -3.60 20.27 5.40
C VAL A 139 -4.68 19.68 6.30
N TYR A 140 -4.32 19.31 7.53
CA TYR A 140 -5.29 18.81 8.52
C TYR A 140 -6.37 19.84 8.83
N ALA A 141 -5.99 21.11 9.08
CA ALA A 141 -6.93 22.18 9.40
C ALA A 141 -7.96 22.42 8.29
N GLU A 142 -7.56 22.35 7.03
CA GLU A 142 -8.46 22.50 5.88
C GLU A 142 -9.44 21.34 5.72
N LEU A 143 -9.03 20.12 6.07
CA LEU A 143 -9.84 18.91 5.88
C LEU A 143 -10.66 18.52 7.12
N ARG A 144 -10.32 19.07 8.28
CA ARG A 144 -10.88 18.67 9.58
C ARG A 144 -12.42 18.68 9.59
N MET A 145 -13.04 19.76 9.14
CA MET A 145 -14.50 19.87 9.15
C MET A 145 -15.17 18.79 8.28
N GLU A 146 -14.63 18.52 7.10
CA GLU A 146 -15.14 17.44 6.22
C GLU A 146 -15.00 16.06 6.86
N CYS A 147 -13.93 15.83 7.60
CA CYS A 147 -13.68 14.58 8.30
C CYS A 147 -14.63 14.39 9.48
N GLU A 148 -14.83 15.42 10.30
CA GLU A 148 -15.71 15.41 11.48
C GLU A 148 -17.20 15.26 11.11
N LEU A 149 -17.63 15.89 10.02
CA LEU A 149 -19.02 15.83 9.54
C LEU A 149 -19.31 14.62 8.65
N ASN A 150 -18.32 13.83 8.31
CA ASN A 150 -18.54 12.62 7.50
C ASN A 150 -19.20 11.51 8.32
N ILE A 151 -20.00 10.67 7.66
CA ILE A 151 -20.62 9.49 8.27
C ILE A 151 -20.26 8.27 7.42
N PRO A 152 -19.51 7.29 7.99
CA PRO A 152 -18.85 7.29 9.30
C PRO A 152 -17.79 8.40 9.42
N GLN A 153 -17.54 8.87 10.65
CA GLN A 153 -16.51 9.89 10.90
C GLN A 153 -15.15 9.43 10.38
N ILE A 154 -14.29 10.38 9.97
CA ILE A 154 -12.96 10.07 9.48
C ILE A 154 -11.92 10.61 10.46
N HIS A 155 -11.13 9.71 11.03
CA HIS A 155 -9.94 10.05 11.80
C HIS A 155 -8.78 10.25 10.83
N LEU A 156 -8.45 11.51 10.58
CA LEU A 156 -7.42 11.88 9.61
C LEU A 156 -6.07 12.11 10.30
N TYR A 157 -5.05 11.50 9.75
CA TYR A 157 -3.64 11.73 10.07
C TYR A 157 -2.93 12.30 8.83
N VAL A 158 -2.09 13.29 9.04
CA VAL A 158 -1.29 13.88 7.95
C VAL A 158 0.17 13.84 8.34
N PHE A 159 1.02 13.30 7.49
CA PHE A 159 2.45 13.17 7.71
C PHE A 159 3.23 13.68 6.50
N LYS A 160 4.43 14.19 6.72
CA LYS A 160 5.41 14.36 5.65
C LYS A 160 5.93 13.00 5.20
N ALA A 161 6.35 12.91 3.95
CA ALA A 161 6.98 11.70 3.42
C ALA A 161 8.20 11.28 4.26
N SER A 162 9.02 12.24 4.72
CA SER A 162 10.16 11.98 5.62
C SER A 162 9.74 11.45 6.99
N GLU A 163 8.68 11.99 7.59
CA GLU A 163 8.17 11.52 8.88
C GLU A 163 7.67 10.07 8.78
N TYR A 164 6.97 9.75 7.69
CA TYR A 164 6.52 8.39 7.46
C TYR A 164 7.70 7.42 7.28
N LEU A 165 8.74 7.82 6.54
CA LEU A 165 9.96 7.04 6.38
C LEU A 165 10.67 6.82 7.72
N GLU A 166 10.78 7.85 8.56
CA GLU A 166 11.35 7.74 9.91
C GLU A 166 10.55 6.76 10.79
N MET A 167 9.21 6.81 10.74
CA MET A 167 8.36 5.85 11.46
C MET A 167 8.61 4.41 11.01
N LEU A 168 8.81 4.15 9.73
CA LEU A 168 9.13 2.81 9.22
C LEU A 168 10.48 2.30 9.71
N LEU A 169 11.48 3.19 9.79
CA LEU A 169 12.85 2.86 10.20
C LEU A 169 13.05 2.81 11.72
N ASN A 170 12.11 3.36 12.48
CA ASN A 170 12.14 3.29 13.94
C ASN A 170 12.06 1.84 14.42
N LYS A 171 12.72 1.51 15.55
CA LYS A 171 12.68 0.15 16.12
C LYS A 171 11.37 -0.14 16.85
N GLU A 172 10.72 0.88 17.40
CA GLU A 172 9.51 0.75 18.19
C GLU A 172 8.26 0.63 17.31
N ALA A 173 7.21 0.01 17.85
CA ALA A 173 5.89 -0.01 17.24
C ALA A 173 5.33 1.41 17.12
N ASN A 174 4.78 1.76 15.97
CA ASN A 174 4.23 3.08 15.71
C ASN A 174 3.18 3.03 14.60
N TYR A 175 2.49 4.15 14.40
CA TYR A 175 1.39 4.24 13.45
C TYR A 175 1.83 4.05 11.98
N GLY A 176 3.04 4.50 11.61
CA GLY A 176 3.57 4.27 10.25
C GLY A 176 3.71 2.79 9.91
N LYS A 177 4.14 1.97 10.87
CA LYS A 177 4.21 0.51 10.71
C LYS A 177 2.83 -0.13 10.64
N GLU A 178 1.84 0.38 11.38
CA GLU A 178 0.46 -0.10 11.26
C GLU A 178 -0.12 0.22 9.88
N ILE A 179 0.16 1.40 9.32
CA ILE A 179 -0.18 1.74 7.94
C ILE A 179 0.49 0.77 6.97
N ALA A 180 1.77 0.46 7.15
CA ALA A 180 2.48 -0.48 6.27
C ALA A 180 1.87 -1.88 6.30
N LYS A 181 1.44 -2.36 7.48
CA LYS A 181 0.79 -3.67 7.63
C LYS A 181 -0.61 -3.74 7.02
N ASN A 182 -1.38 -2.66 7.13
CA ASN A 182 -2.81 -2.67 6.82
C ASN A 182 -3.18 -1.37 6.12
N ASN A 183 -3.23 -1.39 4.80
CA ASN A 183 -3.55 -0.21 4.00
C ASN A 183 -4.43 -0.53 2.80
N LEU A 184 -5.21 0.46 2.39
CA LEU A 184 -5.85 0.56 1.08
C LEU A 184 -5.47 1.92 0.50
N ILE A 185 -4.71 1.91 -0.56
CA ILE A 185 -4.17 3.14 -1.17
C ILE A 185 -5.20 3.65 -2.18
N LEU A 186 -5.77 4.81 -1.92
CA LEU A 186 -6.77 5.44 -2.80
C LEU A 186 -6.12 6.32 -3.87
N ALA A 187 -4.97 6.92 -3.58
CA ALA A 187 -4.22 7.75 -4.52
C ALA A 187 -2.74 7.79 -4.16
N GLY A 188 -1.87 8.05 -5.13
CA GLY A 188 -0.43 8.19 -4.92
C GLY A 188 0.30 6.87 -4.70
N GLY A 189 -0.24 5.75 -5.20
CA GLY A 189 0.31 4.42 -4.98
C GLY A 189 1.75 4.26 -5.44
N ALA A 190 2.16 4.85 -6.56
CA ALA A 190 3.56 4.81 -7.00
C ALA A 190 4.50 5.47 -5.98
N ASN A 191 4.09 6.61 -5.41
CA ASN A 191 4.86 7.30 -4.37
C ASN A 191 4.94 6.49 -3.08
N TYR A 192 3.84 5.81 -2.71
CA TYR A 192 3.84 4.90 -1.57
C TYR A 192 4.88 3.80 -1.74
N TYR A 193 4.88 3.08 -2.88
CA TYR A 193 5.86 2.02 -3.12
C TYR A 193 7.28 2.53 -3.27
N LYS A 194 7.48 3.77 -3.71
CA LYS A 194 8.80 4.42 -3.68
C LYS A 194 9.30 4.62 -2.24
N LEU A 195 8.45 5.12 -1.34
CA LEU A 195 8.79 5.30 0.09
C LEU A 195 9.06 3.96 0.79
N ILE A 196 8.21 2.96 0.57
CA ILE A 196 8.45 1.61 1.09
C ILE A 196 9.76 1.04 0.55
N GLY A 197 10.05 1.23 -0.73
CA GLY A 197 11.32 0.82 -1.34
C GLY A 197 12.53 1.46 -0.69
N GLU A 198 12.46 2.74 -0.40
CA GLU A 198 13.52 3.46 0.32
C GLU A 198 13.70 2.91 1.74
N ALA A 199 12.60 2.64 2.45
CA ALA A 199 12.65 2.02 3.78
C ALA A 199 13.30 0.62 3.73
N ILE A 200 12.94 -0.22 2.76
CA ILE A 200 13.52 -1.56 2.58
C ILE A 200 15.03 -1.47 2.30
N LEU A 201 15.46 -0.55 1.44
CA LEU A 201 16.89 -0.32 1.15
C LEU A 201 17.67 0.13 2.40
N ARG A 202 17.00 0.77 3.36
CA ARG A 202 17.56 1.20 4.65
C ARG A 202 17.39 0.16 5.76
N GLY A 203 16.88 -1.05 5.45
CA GLY A 203 16.81 -2.17 6.39
C GLY A 203 15.42 -2.51 6.94
N PHE A 204 14.36 -1.83 6.51
CA PHE A 204 12.99 -2.19 6.86
C PHE A 204 12.63 -3.58 6.31
N ASN A 205 12.08 -4.45 7.17
CA ASN A 205 11.74 -5.83 6.85
C ASN A 205 10.67 -6.37 7.82
N ASP A 206 10.32 -7.66 7.73
CA ASP A 206 9.34 -8.32 8.61
C ASP A 206 9.60 -8.11 10.10
N LYS A 207 10.87 -8.17 10.55
CA LYS A 207 11.24 -7.98 11.95
C LYS A 207 10.99 -6.54 12.42
N SER A 208 10.97 -5.59 11.50
CA SER A 208 10.66 -4.19 11.81
C SER A 208 9.20 -3.98 12.18
N LEU A 209 8.33 -4.95 11.86
CA LEU A 209 6.90 -4.90 12.10
C LEU A 209 6.45 -5.66 13.36
N SER A 210 7.36 -6.39 14.00
CA SER A 210 7.09 -7.13 15.25
C SER A 210 7.04 -6.20 16.46
#